data_8991c528a86dd6f663fb9d6312593ad8
#
_entry.id   8991c528a86dd6f663fb9d6312593ad8
#
_cell.length_a   1.000
_cell.length_b   1.000
_cell.length_c   1.000
_cell.angle_alpha   90.00
_cell.angle_beta   90.00
_cell.angle_gamma   90.00
#
_symmetry.space_group_name_H-M   'P 1'
#
loop_
_entity.id
_entity.type
_entity.pdbx_description
1 polymer ?
#
loop_
_entity_poly.entity_id
_entity_poly.type
_entity_poly.pdbx_seq_one_letter_code
_entity_poly.pdbx_strand_id
1 'polypeptide(L)'
;MGLTENHKAHAGGNAEAKTELNHPTHYETAEQDKISLAQKLIYGLGGFVNNLLAAAIGGMTIVLNLGLGMNPALVGLLGALPRLTDALTDPIMGYLSDHTKSRWGRRRPYIFFGAIAAGIVFMLLWQLPVGKSETYYFWFFLIGSLIFYLAYTVFATPWVALGYELTPDYHERTRLMGVQNFMGQMAYLVSPWFLWIMQYDLLFDDIMIGAKWLAIAIGIFTICIGILPAIFLKERFKNVPANQITTQRNNIEKNIPIQEEPPASLKDFFNGFGATLKFAPFLKLCAATFLVFNGFMLVSSFQFYVIIYYVFAGDQSLGAEYAGWVGTLSAISTFCVIFIITRLSTRIGKRRAFFVSTGISVFGYCLKWFCYSPEHPLLLLIPAPFIAFGLGGLFTLMGAMIADVCDMDELQTGQRREGMFGSIYWWVVKLGMAAAIATGGFLLNATGFDVALGGEQAASTLIWMRFFDIVIPVIASLVAIWAIASYPITEEKAHQVRMALEANRGIPG
;
A
#
# COMPACT_ATOMS: atom_id res chain seq x y z
N MET A 1 49.58 27.36 80.06
CA MET A 1 50.38 26.13 80.14
C MET A 1 49.50 24.95 79.70
N GLY A 2 49.79 24.23 78.63
CA GLY A 2 49.23 22.97 78.27
C GLY A 2 48.42 22.96 76.98
N LEU A 3 49.08 22.84 75.85
CA LEU A 3 48.60 22.50 74.56
C LEU A 3 48.17 21.02 74.53
N THR A 4 47.01 20.68 73.97
CA THR A 4 46.75 19.34 73.42
C THR A 4 46.01 19.52 72.13
N GLU A 5 46.67 19.19 71.04
CA GLU A 5 46.15 18.99 69.70
C GLU A 5 45.25 17.80 69.69
N ASN A 6 44.09 17.95 68.97
CA ASN A 6 43.21 16.84 68.60
C ASN A 6 43.09 16.83 67.11
N HIS A 7 43.79 15.93 66.42
CA HIS A 7 43.62 15.53 65.08
C HIS A 7 42.26 14.79 64.93
N LYS A 8 41.33 15.37 64.24
CA LYS A 8 40.15 14.61 63.65
C LYS A 8 40.34 14.46 62.17
N ALA A 9 40.57 13.23 61.77
CA ALA A 9 40.58 12.81 60.39
C ALA A 9 39.18 13.05 59.75
N HIS A 10 39.15 13.87 58.71
CA HIS A 10 38.02 13.95 57.80
C HIS A 10 38.04 12.77 56.83
N ALA A 11 37.15 11.77 57.04
CA ALA A 11 36.77 10.83 56.02
C ALA A 11 35.90 11.56 55.00
N GLY A 12 36.51 11.94 53.88
CA GLY A 12 35.79 12.45 52.73
C GLY A 12 35.03 11.30 52.04
N GLY A 13 33.74 11.18 52.30
CA GLY A 13 32.85 10.37 51.49
C GLY A 13 32.63 11.06 50.16
N ASN A 14 33.19 10.51 49.10
CA ASN A 14 32.81 10.83 47.74
C ASN A 14 31.34 10.38 47.54
N ALA A 15 30.42 11.30 47.73
CA ALA A 15 29.07 11.17 47.17
C ALA A 15 29.22 11.42 45.66
N GLU A 16 29.43 10.34 44.90
CA GLU A 16 29.17 10.36 43.48
C GLU A 16 27.69 10.71 43.33
N ALA A 17 27.42 11.96 42.98
CA ALA A 17 26.16 12.39 42.47
C ALA A 17 25.90 11.59 41.18
N LYS A 18 25.17 10.49 41.27
CA LYS A 18 24.50 9.88 40.13
C LYS A 18 23.58 10.95 39.57
N THR A 19 24.09 11.72 38.59
CA THR A 19 23.26 12.47 37.69
C THR A 19 22.46 11.44 36.91
N GLU A 20 21.30 11.06 37.44
CA GLU A 20 20.29 10.40 36.63
C GLU A 20 19.99 11.35 35.48
N LEU A 21 20.59 11.07 34.33
CA LEU A 21 20.17 11.62 33.04
C LEU A 21 18.71 11.17 32.85
N ASN A 22 17.80 12.03 33.32
CA ASN A 22 16.41 11.98 32.96
C ASN A 22 16.37 12.16 31.42
N HIS A 23 16.54 11.07 30.67
CA HIS A 23 16.20 11.05 29.26
C HIS A 23 14.70 11.33 29.20
N PRO A 24 14.27 12.42 28.57
CA PRO A 24 12.85 12.62 28.35
C PRO A 24 12.35 11.45 27.52
N THR A 25 11.65 10.53 28.19
CA THR A 25 11.16 9.27 27.60
C THR A 25 10.09 9.53 26.56
N HIS A 26 9.64 10.79 26.41
CA HIS A 26 8.62 11.18 25.42
C HIS A 26 8.65 12.69 25.18
N TYR A 27 8.83 13.12 23.93
CA TYR A 27 8.65 14.52 23.54
C TYR A 27 7.16 14.79 23.35
N GLU A 28 6.61 15.75 24.09
CA GLU A 28 5.23 16.20 23.89
C GLU A 28 5.14 17.07 22.64
N THR A 29 4.11 16.82 21.82
CA THR A 29 3.79 17.64 20.65
C THR A 29 3.42 19.06 21.07
N ALA A 30 4.10 20.06 20.56
CA ALA A 30 3.78 21.47 20.82
C ALA A 30 2.33 21.79 20.32
N GLU A 31 1.60 22.63 21.06
CA GLU A 31 0.21 22.96 20.72
C GLU A 31 0.03 23.50 19.29
N GLN A 32 0.99 24.31 18.83
CA GLN A 32 1.00 24.89 17.48
C GLN A 32 1.20 23.84 16.34
N ASP A 33 1.72 22.66 16.67
CA ASP A 33 2.01 21.58 15.73
C ASP A 33 0.94 20.50 15.78
N LYS A 34 0.00 20.58 16.74
CA LYS A 34 -1.14 19.68 16.82
C LYS A 34 -2.13 19.93 15.70
N ILE A 35 -2.58 18.84 15.08
CA ILE A 35 -3.63 18.84 14.04
C ILE A 35 -4.94 18.44 14.72
N SER A 36 -6.00 19.23 14.51
CA SER A 36 -7.34 18.89 15.04
C SER A 36 -7.84 17.56 14.47
N LEU A 37 -8.70 16.86 15.21
CA LEU A 37 -9.31 15.61 14.73
C LEU A 37 -10.07 15.83 13.41
N ALA A 38 -10.76 16.97 13.27
CA ALA A 38 -11.46 17.32 12.03
C ALA A 38 -10.52 17.41 10.83
N GLN A 39 -9.34 18.03 10.98
CA GLN A 39 -8.35 18.11 9.92
C GLN A 39 -7.76 16.72 9.58
N LYS A 40 -7.52 15.86 10.58
CA LYS A 40 -7.08 14.47 10.38
C LYS A 40 -8.12 13.67 9.62
N LEU A 41 -9.41 13.80 9.97
CA LEU A 41 -10.50 13.13 9.27
C LEU A 41 -10.63 13.62 7.82
N ILE A 42 -10.58 14.95 7.61
CA ILE A 42 -10.64 15.53 6.25
C ILE A 42 -9.48 15.02 5.39
N TYR A 43 -8.26 14.96 5.95
CA TYR A 43 -7.13 14.35 5.24
C TYR A 43 -7.35 12.86 4.99
N GLY A 44 -7.89 12.14 5.97
CA GLY A 44 -8.25 10.72 5.88
C GLY A 44 -9.32 10.43 4.81
N LEU A 45 -10.28 11.33 4.59
CA LEU A 45 -11.27 11.22 3.51
C LEU A 45 -10.59 11.21 2.13
N GLY A 46 -9.53 11.98 1.92
CA GLY A 46 -8.70 11.89 0.72
C GLY A 46 -8.10 10.49 0.56
N GLY A 47 -7.66 9.85 1.67
CA GLY A 47 -7.18 8.47 1.68
C GLY A 47 -8.26 7.44 1.34
N PHE A 48 -9.48 7.65 1.83
CA PHE A 48 -10.62 6.82 1.46
C PHE A 48 -10.91 6.89 -0.04
N VAL A 49 -11.00 8.11 -0.61
CA VAL A 49 -11.23 8.33 -2.06
C VAL A 49 -10.11 7.72 -2.90
N ASN A 50 -8.86 7.92 -2.49
CA ASN A 50 -7.69 7.35 -3.17
C ASN A 50 -7.78 5.83 -3.27
N ASN A 51 -8.06 5.16 -2.16
CA ASN A 51 -8.15 3.70 -2.13
C ASN A 51 -9.43 3.19 -2.78
N LEU A 52 -10.54 3.94 -2.69
CA LEU A 52 -11.81 3.59 -3.35
C LEU A 52 -11.64 3.56 -4.88
N LEU A 53 -11.02 4.58 -5.48
CA LEU A 53 -10.76 4.61 -6.91
C LEU A 53 -9.82 3.48 -7.35
N ALA A 54 -8.74 3.24 -6.59
CA ALA A 54 -7.80 2.15 -6.87
C ALA A 54 -8.48 0.78 -6.79
N ALA A 55 -9.35 0.56 -5.80
CA ALA A 55 -10.10 -0.67 -5.63
C ALA A 55 -11.22 -0.81 -6.69
N ALA A 56 -11.89 0.29 -7.05
CA ALA A 56 -12.98 0.27 -8.02
C ALA A 56 -12.49 -0.07 -9.43
N ILE A 57 -11.42 0.55 -9.90
CA ILE A 57 -10.88 0.22 -11.23
C ILE A 57 -10.45 -1.26 -11.31
N GLY A 58 -9.91 -1.82 -10.23
CA GLY A 58 -9.52 -3.23 -10.17
C GLY A 58 -10.70 -4.18 -10.02
N GLY A 59 -11.63 -3.88 -9.10
CA GLY A 59 -12.76 -4.76 -8.78
C GLY A 59 -13.85 -4.78 -9.85
N MET A 60 -14.06 -3.65 -10.54
CA MET A 60 -15.08 -3.57 -11.60
C MET A 60 -14.63 -4.14 -12.94
N THR A 61 -13.32 -4.31 -13.18
CA THR A 61 -12.81 -4.84 -14.47
C THR A 61 -13.32 -6.24 -14.80
N ILE A 62 -13.72 -7.02 -13.81
CA ILE A 62 -14.32 -8.35 -14.03
C ILE A 62 -15.58 -8.29 -14.90
N VAL A 63 -16.30 -7.16 -14.87
CA VAL A 63 -17.52 -6.94 -15.67
C VAL A 63 -17.22 -6.92 -17.18
N LEU A 64 -16.02 -6.55 -17.59
CA LEU A 64 -15.61 -6.62 -19.00
C LEU A 64 -15.61 -8.06 -19.53
N ASN A 65 -15.29 -9.03 -18.67
CA ASN A 65 -15.41 -10.44 -19.01
C ASN A 65 -16.85 -10.94 -18.81
N LEU A 66 -17.43 -10.79 -17.62
CA LEU A 66 -18.74 -11.34 -17.27
C LEU A 66 -19.91 -10.67 -18.02
N GLY A 67 -19.83 -9.35 -18.25
CA GLY A 67 -20.89 -8.57 -18.89
C GLY A 67 -20.73 -8.39 -20.41
N LEU A 68 -19.49 -8.28 -20.91
CA LEU A 68 -19.21 -8.04 -22.33
C LEU A 68 -18.62 -9.27 -23.04
N GLY A 69 -18.32 -10.36 -22.32
CA GLY A 69 -17.72 -11.57 -22.89
C GLY A 69 -16.28 -11.39 -23.37
N MET A 70 -15.55 -10.37 -22.90
CA MET A 70 -14.18 -10.15 -23.32
C MET A 70 -13.25 -11.27 -22.85
N ASN A 71 -12.24 -11.58 -23.67
CA ASN A 71 -11.21 -12.56 -23.32
C ASN A 71 -10.50 -12.17 -22.01
N PRO A 72 -10.39 -13.09 -21.02
CA PRO A 72 -9.74 -12.80 -19.74
C PRO A 72 -8.31 -12.26 -19.83
N ALA A 73 -7.53 -12.73 -20.84
CA ALA A 73 -6.17 -12.23 -21.04
C ALA A 73 -6.14 -10.74 -21.44
N LEU A 74 -7.08 -10.30 -22.29
CA LEU A 74 -7.24 -8.90 -22.66
C LEU A 74 -7.69 -8.06 -21.48
N VAL A 75 -8.61 -8.56 -20.64
CA VAL A 75 -9.04 -7.90 -19.41
C VAL A 75 -7.86 -7.76 -18.44
N GLY A 76 -7.04 -8.80 -18.30
CA GLY A 76 -5.80 -8.74 -17.52
C GLY A 76 -4.82 -7.67 -18.00
N LEU A 77 -4.64 -7.53 -19.33
CA LEU A 77 -3.82 -6.48 -19.92
C LEU A 77 -4.38 -5.07 -19.64
N LEU A 78 -5.71 -4.90 -19.75
CA LEU A 78 -6.38 -3.64 -19.42
C LEU A 78 -6.20 -3.22 -17.96
N GLY A 79 -6.12 -4.18 -17.05
CA GLY A 79 -5.80 -3.91 -15.64
C GLY A 79 -4.33 -3.60 -15.39
N ALA A 80 -3.41 -4.14 -16.20
CA ALA A 80 -1.96 -4.04 -16.01
C ALA A 80 -1.32 -2.82 -16.70
N LEU A 81 -1.61 -2.62 -18.00
CA LEU A 81 -0.92 -1.61 -18.81
C LEU A 81 -1.07 -0.18 -18.27
N PRO A 82 -2.25 0.30 -17.84
CA PRO A 82 -2.39 1.65 -17.34
C PRO A 82 -1.64 1.89 -16.02
N ARG A 83 -1.44 0.85 -15.20
CA ARG A 83 -0.70 0.97 -13.94
C ARG A 83 0.79 1.24 -14.14
N LEU A 84 1.35 0.85 -15.28
CA LEU A 84 2.74 1.16 -15.61
C LEU A 84 2.95 2.66 -15.84
N THR A 85 1.89 3.40 -16.21
CA THR A 85 1.99 4.85 -16.39
C THR A 85 2.19 5.58 -15.08
N ASP A 86 1.67 5.08 -13.95
CA ASP A 86 1.84 5.69 -12.63
C ASP A 86 3.33 5.84 -12.26
N ALA A 87 4.14 4.86 -12.61
CA ALA A 87 5.57 4.89 -12.33
C ALA A 87 6.29 6.07 -13.00
N LEU A 88 5.74 6.57 -14.11
CA LEU A 88 6.27 7.72 -14.87
C LEU A 88 5.60 9.02 -14.47
N THR A 89 4.29 9.01 -14.25
CA THR A 89 3.49 10.22 -14.02
C THR A 89 3.59 10.74 -12.59
N ASP A 90 3.76 9.87 -11.58
CA ASP A 90 3.86 10.26 -10.18
C ASP A 90 5.04 11.20 -9.89
N PRO A 91 6.29 10.91 -10.33
CA PRO A 91 7.41 11.83 -10.13
C PRO A 91 7.23 13.18 -10.84
N ILE A 92 6.65 13.16 -12.06
CA ILE A 92 6.37 14.37 -12.83
C ILE A 92 5.36 15.25 -12.10
N MET A 93 4.28 14.65 -11.58
CA MET A 93 3.25 15.36 -10.84
C MET A 93 3.76 15.89 -9.50
N GLY A 94 4.60 15.10 -8.80
CA GLY A 94 5.29 15.55 -7.59
C GLY A 94 6.11 16.82 -7.87
N TYR A 95 6.94 16.78 -8.90
CA TYR A 95 7.76 17.93 -9.31
C TYR A 95 6.89 19.15 -9.68
N LEU A 96 5.85 18.98 -10.51
CA LEU A 96 4.94 20.06 -10.91
C LEU A 96 4.27 20.70 -9.69
N SER A 97 3.72 19.88 -8.79
CA SER A 97 3.02 20.38 -7.61
C SER A 97 3.94 21.12 -6.64
N ASP A 98 5.21 20.72 -6.54
CA ASP A 98 6.18 21.35 -5.64
C ASP A 98 6.65 22.73 -6.15
N HIS A 99 6.68 22.92 -7.48
CA HIS A 99 7.14 24.17 -8.11
C HIS A 99 5.99 25.14 -8.46
N THR A 100 4.74 24.76 -8.25
CA THR A 100 3.59 25.59 -8.56
C THR A 100 3.43 26.74 -7.56
N LYS A 101 3.13 27.93 -8.09
CA LYS A 101 2.81 29.13 -7.30
C LYS A 101 1.36 29.50 -7.55
N SER A 102 0.49 29.36 -6.55
CA SER A 102 -0.91 29.76 -6.65
C SER A 102 -1.43 30.44 -5.39
N ARG A 103 -2.51 31.20 -5.54
CA ARG A 103 -3.20 31.86 -4.41
C ARG A 103 -3.76 30.86 -3.41
N TRP A 104 -4.08 29.65 -3.85
CA TRP A 104 -4.62 28.58 -3.00
C TRP A 104 -3.53 27.73 -2.30
N GLY A 105 -2.27 27.87 -2.71
CA GLY A 105 -1.16 27.02 -2.31
C GLY A 105 -0.56 26.29 -3.50
N ARG A 106 0.42 25.42 -3.26
CA ARG A 106 1.14 24.68 -4.30
C ARG A 106 0.35 23.46 -4.76
N ARG A 107 -0.24 22.70 -3.82
CA ARG A 107 -0.82 21.35 -4.01
C ARG A 107 -2.34 21.37 -4.08
N ARG A 108 -3.00 22.27 -3.33
CA ARG A 108 -4.46 22.36 -3.24
C ARG A 108 -5.18 22.48 -4.58
N PRO A 109 -4.71 23.30 -5.56
CA PRO A 109 -5.34 23.36 -6.88
C PRO A 109 -5.37 21.99 -7.58
N TYR A 110 -4.25 21.25 -7.53
CA TYR A 110 -4.15 19.93 -8.14
C TYR A 110 -5.08 18.91 -7.48
N ILE A 111 -5.16 18.91 -6.14
CA ILE A 111 -6.10 18.05 -5.40
C ILE A 111 -7.53 18.36 -5.81
N PHE A 112 -7.90 19.65 -5.91
CA PHE A 112 -9.25 20.08 -6.25
C PHE A 112 -9.62 19.68 -7.69
N PHE A 113 -8.87 20.12 -8.68
CA PHE A 113 -9.14 19.80 -10.07
C PHE A 113 -8.89 18.34 -10.41
N GLY A 114 -7.91 17.70 -9.76
CA GLY A 114 -7.61 16.30 -9.91
C GLY A 114 -8.75 15.39 -9.42
N ALA A 115 -9.37 15.70 -8.28
CA ALA A 115 -10.54 14.96 -7.78
C ALA A 115 -11.74 15.07 -8.75
N ILE A 116 -11.99 16.27 -9.28
CA ILE A 116 -13.05 16.47 -10.27
C ILE A 116 -12.75 15.71 -11.56
N ALA A 117 -11.55 15.84 -12.09
CA ALA A 117 -11.14 15.17 -13.33
C ALA A 117 -11.17 13.65 -13.17
N ALA A 118 -10.61 13.10 -12.06
CA ALA A 118 -10.61 11.67 -11.79
C ALA A 118 -12.05 11.12 -11.67
N GLY A 119 -12.92 11.81 -10.95
CA GLY A 119 -14.34 11.42 -10.82
C GLY A 119 -15.07 11.44 -12.15
N ILE A 120 -14.92 12.49 -12.96
CA ILE A 120 -15.56 12.60 -14.28
C ILE A 120 -15.03 11.51 -15.22
N VAL A 121 -13.71 11.37 -15.33
CA VAL A 121 -13.11 10.35 -16.22
C VAL A 121 -13.49 8.95 -15.79
N PHE A 122 -13.55 8.68 -14.46
CA PHE A 122 -14.03 7.39 -13.95
C PHE A 122 -15.47 7.12 -14.38
N MET A 123 -16.38 8.09 -14.24
CA MET A 123 -17.77 7.95 -14.71
C MET A 123 -17.83 7.66 -16.20
N LEU A 124 -17.07 8.40 -17.02
CA LEU A 124 -17.07 8.24 -18.49
C LEU A 124 -16.46 6.90 -18.93
N LEU A 125 -15.45 6.39 -18.23
CA LEU A 125 -14.80 5.12 -18.52
C LEU A 125 -15.79 3.95 -18.54
N TRP A 126 -16.79 3.97 -17.67
CA TRP A 126 -17.79 2.91 -17.54
C TRP A 126 -19.06 3.11 -18.39
N GLN A 127 -19.12 4.18 -19.21
CA GLN A 127 -20.23 4.39 -20.17
C GLN A 127 -20.00 3.60 -21.47
N LEU A 128 -19.68 2.32 -21.33
CA LEU A 128 -19.43 1.43 -22.46
C LEU A 128 -20.70 1.18 -23.28
N PRO A 129 -20.69 1.43 -24.59
CA PRO A 129 -21.81 1.11 -25.46
C PRO A 129 -21.90 -0.41 -25.63
N VAL A 130 -23.11 -0.96 -25.61
CA VAL A 130 -23.37 -2.41 -25.82
C VAL A 130 -23.29 -2.77 -27.30
N GLY A 131 -22.89 -4.01 -27.63
CA GLY A 131 -22.95 -4.55 -28.99
C GLY A 131 -21.79 -4.11 -29.91
N LYS A 132 -20.66 -3.71 -29.34
CA LYS A 132 -19.44 -3.41 -30.10
C LYS A 132 -18.47 -4.61 -30.12
N SER A 133 -17.47 -4.56 -30.99
CA SER A 133 -16.44 -5.59 -31.07
C SER A 133 -15.53 -5.57 -29.84
N GLU A 134 -14.94 -6.72 -29.49
CA GLU A 134 -13.97 -6.85 -28.41
C GLU A 134 -12.76 -5.87 -28.58
N THR A 135 -12.28 -5.71 -29.82
CA THR A 135 -11.22 -4.75 -30.14
C THR A 135 -11.62 -3.32 -29.82
N TYR A 136 -12.87 -2.93 -30.06
CA TYR A 136 -13.39 -1.63 -29.68
C TYR A 136 -13.36 -1.44 -28.17
N TYR A 137 -13.86 -2.41 -27.40
CA TYR A 137 -13.86 -2.36 -25.94
C TYR A 137 -12.45 -2.30 -25.37
N PHE A 138 -11.51 -3.06 -25.94
CA PHE A 138 -10.11 -3.04 -25.52
C PHE A 138 -9.50 -1.64 -25.65
N TRP A 139 -9.58 -1.03 -26.82
CA TRP A 139 -8.99 0.29 -27.05
C TRP A 139 -9.73 1.40 -26.32
N PHE A 140 -11.04 1.36 -26.23
CA PHE A 140 -11.84 2.31 -25.45
C PHE A 140 -11.43 2.30 -23.98
N PHE A 141 -11.39 1.12 -23.38
CA PHE A 141 -11.05 0.98 -21.97
C PHE A 141 -9.56 1.26 -21.69
N LEU A 142 -8.66 0.86 -22.59
CA LEU A 142 -7.23 1.15 -22.46
C LEU A 142 -6.97 2.66 -22.47
N ILE A 143 -7.46 3.37 -23.49
CA ILE A 143 -7.26 4.82 -23.62
C ILE A 143 -7.95 5.54 -22.45
N GLY A 144 -9.18 5.18 -22.14
CA GLY A 144 -9.92 5.75 -21.03
C GLY A 144 -9.22 5.51 -19.68
N SER A 145 -8.65 4.32 -19.44
CA SER A 145 -7.88 4.02 -18.23
C SER A 145 -6.59 4.82 -18.15
N LEU A 146 -5.88 5.01 -19.26
CA LEU A 146 -4.68 5.86 -19.29
C LEU A 146 -5.01 7.30 -18.90
N ILE A 147 -6.10 7.86 -19.44
CA ILE A 147 -6.59 9.19 -19.08
C ILE A 147 -7.03 9.23 -17.60
N PHE A 148 -7.71 8.18 -17.13
CA PHE A 148 -8.12 8.06 -15.73
C PHE A 148 -6.91 8.07 -14.80
N TYR A 149 -5.88 7.25 -15.04
CA TYR A 149 -4.69 7.20 -14.19
C TYR A 149 -3.92 8.51 -14.20
N LEU A 150 -3.87 9.22 -15.33
CA LEU A 150 -3.29 10.56 -15.38
C LEU A 150 -4.07 11.55 -14.48
N ALA A 151 -5.41 11.57 -14.56
CA ALA A 151 -6.24 12.39 -13.71
C ALA A 151 -6.14 11.99 -12.22
N TYR A 152 -6.06 10.69 -11.95
CA TYR A 152 -5.88 10.13 -10.61
C TYR A 152 -4.54 10.56 -9.99
N THR A 153 -3.44 10.50 -10.74
CA THR A 153 -2.12 10.98 -10.28
C THR A 153 -2.12 12.48 -9.96
N VAL A 154 -2.86 13.29 -10.73
CA VAL A 154 -3.04 14.73 -10.45
C VAL A 154 -3.73 14.98 -9.10
N PHE A 155 -4.62 14.08 -8.67
CA PHE A 155 -5.23 14.11 -7.34
C PHE A 155 -4.32 13.51 -6.27
N ALA A 156 -3.89 12.25 -6.47
CA ALA A 156 -3.31 11.41 -5.43
C ALA A 156 -1.93 11.88 -4.97
N THR A 157 -1.03 12.20 -5.91
CA THR A 157 0.35 12.57 -5.60
C THR A 157 0.45 13.86 -4.78
N PRO A 158 -0.22 14.98 -5.15
CA PRO A 158 -0.21 16.20 -4.33
C PRO A 158 -0.94 16.02 -2.99
N TRP A 159 -1.98 15.16 -2.93
CA TRP A 159 -2.67 14.87 -1.68
C TRP A 159 -1.75 14.13 -0.68
N VAL A 160 -1.03 13.10 -1.12
CA VAL A 160 -0.04 12.41 -0.27
C VAL A 160 1.02 13.38 0.24
N ALA A 161 1.56 14.19 -0.67
CA ALA A 161 2.60 15.16 -0.34
C ALA A 161 2.10 16.26 0.61
N LEU A 162 0.82 16.67 0.53
CA LEU A 162 0.21 17.60 1.48
C LEU A 162 0.25 17.04 2.92
N GLY A 163 0.01 15.74 3.10
CA GLY A 163 0.03 15.12 4.42
C GLY A 163 1.38 15.22 5.14
N TYR A 164 2.49 15.19 4.38
CA TYR A 164 3.83 15.35 4.95
C TYR A 164 4.12 16.78 5.43
N GLU A 165 3.37 17.77 4.95
CA GLU A 165 3.53 19.18 5.30
C GLU A 165 2.61 19.68 6.41
N LEU A 166 1.52 18.96 6.70
CA LEU A 166 0.52 19.42 7.67
C LEU A 166 1.09 19.61 9.07
N THR A 167 2.08 18.81 9.46
CA THR A 167 2.79 18.96 10.74
C THR A 167 4.27 18.58 10.62
N PRO A 168 5.19 19.31 11.28
CA PRO A 168 6.59 18.92 11.38
C PRO A 168 6.82 17.91 12.50
N ASP A 169 5.89 17.81 13.47
CA ASP A 169 6.03 16.96 14.64
C ASP A 169 5.92 15.47 14.27
N TYR A 170 6.90 14.69 14.74
CA TYR A 170 7.01 13.25 14.44
C TYR A 170 5.81 12.44 14.94
N HIS A 171 5.37 12.70 16.17
CA HIS A 171 4.27 11.96 16.79
C HIS A 171 2.92 12.34 16.18
N GLU A 172 2.72 13.62 15.93
CA GLU A 172 1.49 14.12 15.34
C GLU A 172 1.35 13.67 13.87
N ARG A 173 2.47 13.62 13.13
CA ARG A 173 2.50 13.02 11.79
C ARG A 173 2.12 11.55 11.82
N THR A 174 2.60 10.79 12.80
CA THR A 174 2.24 9.37 12.97
C THR A 174 0.74 9.22 13.26
N ARG A 175 0.16 10.08 14.10
CA ARG A 175 -1.29 10.10 14.36
C ARG A 175 -2.10 10.44 13.12
N LEU A 176 -1.65 11.43 12.34
CA LEU A 176 -2.28 11.82 11.06
C LEU A 176 -2.29 10.65 10.08
N MET A 177 -1.12 10.01 9.88
CA MET A 177 -1.00 8.86 8.97
C MET A 177 -1.79 7.65 9.45
N GLY A 178 -1.90 7.45 10.78
CA GLY A 178 -2.76 6.42 11.38
C GLY A 178 -4.23 6.61 11.04
N VAL A 179 -4.76 7.83 11.18
CA VAL A 179 -6.15 8.15 10.81
C VAL A 179 -6.36 8.00 9.30
N GLN A 180 -5.42 8.49 8.49
CA GLN A 180 -5.49 8.36 7.03
C GLN A 180 -5.51 6.89 6.59
N ASN A 181 -4.65 6.05 7.18
CA ASN A 181 -4.62 4.63 6.85
C ASN A 181 -5.91 3.93 7.26
N PHE A 182 -6.43 4.21 8.48
CA PHE A 182 -7.71 3.67 8.94
C PHE A 182 -8.85 4.03 7.97
N MET A 183 -8.98 5.32 7.63
CA MET A 183 -10.00 5.78 6.68
C MET A 183 -9.81 5.15 5.28
N GLY A 184 -8.57 5.06 4.82
CA GLY A 184 -8.25 4.44 3.54
C GLY A 184 -8.61 2.95 3.47
N GLN A 185 -8.43 2.21 4.57
CA GLN A 185 -8.78 0.80 4.63
C GLN A 185 -10.30 0.55 4.58
N MET A 186 -11.13 1.54 4.96
CA MET A 186 -12.59 1.41 4.83
C MET A 186 -13.05 1.20 3.38
N ALA A 187 -12.28 1.67 2.39
CA ALA A 187 -12.59 1.42 0.99
C ALA A 187 -12.53 -0.08 0.62
N TYR A 188 -11.64 -0.82 1.27
CA TYR A 188 -11.51 -2.27 1.06
C TYR A 188 -12.60 -3.10 1.77
N LEU A 189 -13.41 -2.50 2.65
CA LEU A 189 -14.64 -3.12 3.16
C LEU A 189 -15.79 -3.03 2.16
N VAL A 190 -15.79 -1.98 1.34
CA VAL A 190 -16.87 -1.73 0.35
C VAL A 190 -16.58 -2.40 -0.98
N SER A 191 -15.33 -2.42 -1.43
CA SER A 191 -14.97 -2.89 -2.77
C SER A 191 -15.33 -4.35 -3.08
N PRO A 192 -15.32 -5.32 -2.15
CA PRO A 192 -15.75 -6.69 -2.43
C PRO A 192 -17.22 -6.82 -2.82
N TRP A 193 -18.04 -5.84 -2.46
CA TRP A 193 -19.47 -5.81 -2.76
C TRP A 193 -19.81 -5.22 -4.14
N PHE A 194 -18.82 -4.68 -4.86
CA PHE A 194 -19.08 -4.04 -6.15
C PHE A 194 -19.75 -4.98 -7.14
N LEU A 195 -19.28 -6.22 -7.26
CA LEU A 195 -19.86 -7.18 -8.18
C LEU A 195 -21.30 -7.50 -7.80
N TRP A 196 -21.58 -7.72 -6.51
CA TRP A 196 -22.94 -7.95 -6.01
C TRP A 196 -23.86 -6.75 -6.27
N ILE A 197 -23.37 -5.52 -6.00
CA ILE A 197 -24.14 -4.29 -6.26
C ILE A 197 -24.49 -4.17 -7.75
N MET A 198 -23.54 -4.45 -8.64
CA MET A 198 -23.74 -4.35 -10.08
C MET A 198 -24.74 -5.37 -10.62
N GLN A 199 -24.94 -6.49 -9.93
CA GLN A 199 -25.84 -7.59 -10.30
C GLN A 199 -27.14 -7.61 -9.48
N TYR A 200 -27.43 -6.56 -8.72
CA TYR A 200 -28.60 -6.54 -7.85
C TYR A 200 -29.90 -6.34 -8.64
N ASP A 201 -30.63 -7.41 -8.86
CA ASP A 201 -31.79 -7.52 -9.77
C ASP A 201 -32.95 -6.53 -9.45
N LEU A 202 -33.06 -6.09 -8.18
CA LEU A 202 -34.06 -5.09 -7.77
C LEU A 202 -33.74 -3.67 -8.29
N LEU A 203 -32.49 -3.39 -8.65
CA LEU A 203 -32.05 -2.07 -9.09
C LEU A 203 -31.65 -2.05 -10.57
N PHE A 204 -31.13 -3.15 -11.09
CA PHE A 204 -30.50 -3.19 -12.42
C PHE A 204 -30.89 -4.45 -13.18
N ASP A 205 -31.39 -4.29 -14.41
CA ASP A 205 -31.77 -5.40 -15.29
C ASP A 205 -30.56 -6.11 -15.91
N ASP A 206 -29.37 -5.48 -15.88
CA ASP A 206 -28.15 -5.99 -16.47
C ASP A 206 -26.90 -5.47 -15.70
N ILE A 207 -25.90 -6.33 -15.57
CA ILE A 207 -24.61 -6.03 -14.90
C ILE A 207 -23.93 -4.79 -15.49
N MET A 208 -24.05 -4.54 -16.80
CA MET A 208 -23.47 -3.37 -17.45
C MET A 208 -24.18 -2.08 -17.04
N ILE A 209 -25.50 -2.16 -16.83
CA ILE A 209 -26.30 -1.03 -16.30
C ILE A 209 -25.89 -0.78 -14.86
N GLY A 210 -25.75 -1.84 -14.05
CA GLY A 210 -25.25 -1.75 -12.69
C GLY A 210 -23.84 -1.13 -12.59
N ALA A 211 -22.93 -1.53 -13.48
CA ALA A 211 -21.57 -0.96 -13.56
C ALA A 211 -21.58 0.54 -13.90
N LYS A 212 -22.44 0.98 -14.82
CA LYS A 212 -22.62 2.40 -15.17
C LYS A 212 -23.07 3.23 -13.97
N TRP A 213 -24.11 2.77 -13.27
CA TRP A 213 -24.66 3.50 -12.13
C TRP A 213 -23.70 3.49 -10.92
N LEU A 214 -23.05 2.36 -10.67
CA LEU A 214 -22.03 2.28 -9.62
C LEU A 214 -20.86 3.23 -9.90
N ALA A 215 -20.40 3.30 -11.16
CA ALA A 215 -19.36 4.22 -11.56
C ALA A 215 -19.76 5.70 -11.41
N ILE A 216 -21.03 6.03 -11.74
CA ILE A 216 -21.57 7.37 -11.51
C ILE A 216 -21.58 7.69 -10.02
N ALA A 217 -22.04 6.78 -9.17
CA ALA A 217 -22.07 6.95 -7.72
C ALA A 217 -20.66 7.15 -7.14
N ILE A 218 -19.69 6.31 -7.52
CA ILE A 218 -18.28 6.43 -7.09
C ILE A 218 -17.67 7.73 -7.61
N GLY A 219 -17.93 8.11 -8.87
CA GLY A 219 -17.40 9.34 -9.43
C GLY A 219 -17.95 10.60 -8.75
N ILE A 220 -19.27 10.67 -8.50
CA ILE A 220 -19.87 11.77 -7.72
C ILE A 220 -19.29 11.81 -6.31
N PHE A 221 -19.22 10.67 -5.64
CA PHE A 221 -18.60 10.56 -4.31
C PHE A 221 -17.15 11.06 -4.32
N THR A 222 -16.37 10.65 -5.32
CA THR A 222 -14.98 11.10 -5.52
C THR A 222 -14.89 12.62 -5.65
N ILE A 223 -15.75 13.22 -6.45
CA ILE A 223 -15.79 14.69 -6.61
C ILE A 223 -16.16 15.35 -5.28
N CYS A 224 -17.29 14.95 -4.67
CA CYS A 224 -17.80 15.61 -3.46
C CYS A 224 -16.84 15.49 -2.28
N ILE A 225 -16.24 14.33 -2.07
CA ILE A 225 -15.38 14.04 -0.91
C ILE A 225 -13.91 14.35 -1.22
N GLY A 226 -13.44 14.06 -2.44
CA GLY A 226 -12.04 14.27 -2.82
C GLY A 226 -11.62 15.74 -2.88
N ILE A 227 -12.56 16.69 -3.06
CA ILE A 227 -12.27 18.13 -3.01
C ILE A 227 -12.09 18.65 -1.58
N LEU A 228 -12.61 17.96 -0.56
CA LEU A 228 -12.61 18.46 0.82
C LEU A 228 -11.19 18.74 1.38
N PRO A 229 -10.19 17.88 1.16
CA PRO A 229 -8.81 18.19 1.55
C PRO A 229 -8.28 19.49 0.95
N ALA A 230 -8.62 19.78 -0.32
CA ALA A 230 -8.21 21.01 -0.99
C ALA A 230 -8.89 22.25 -0.41
N ILE A 231 -10.14 22.16 0.02
CA ILE A 231 -10.92 23.29 0.53
C ILE A 231 -10.54 23.60 1.98
N PHE A 232 -10.51 22.59 2.84
CA PHE A 232 -10.45 22.77 4.30
C PHE A 232 -9.05 22.67 4.90
N LEU A 233 -8.11 21.96 4.25
CA LEU A 233 -6.74 21.88 4.75
C LEU A 233 -5.92 23.07 4.24
N LYS A 234 -5.02 23.57 5.09
CA LYS A 234 -4.12 24.68 4.76
C LYS A 234 -2.70 24.15 4.65
N GLU A 235 -2.02 24.53 3.58
CA GLU A 235 -0.59 24.27 3.42
C GLU A 235 0.22 25.15 4.36
N ARG A 236 1.19 24.55 5.06
CA ARG A 236 2.07 25.27 5.99
C ARG A 236 3.03 26.18 5.23
N PHE A 237 3.49 25.78 4.06
CA PHE A 237 4.51 26.49 3.27
C PHE A 237 3.92 27.14 2.00
N LYS A 238 2.81 27.85 2.15
CA LYS A 238 2.04 28.41 1.04
C LYS A 238 2.85 29.29 0.06
N ASN A 239 3.88 30.00 0.54
CA ASN A 239 4.60 31.03 -0.23
C ASN A 239 6.13 30.84 -0.22
N VAL A 240 6.64 29.71 0.21
CA VAL A 240 8.09 29.46 0.29
C VAL A 240 8.54 28.63 -0.90
N PRO A 241 9.39 29.13 -1.79
CA PRO A 241 9.99 28.33 -2.85
C PRO A 241 10.76 27.15 -2.25
N ALA A 242 10.78 25.99 -2.95
CA ALA A 242 11.45 24.79 -2.47
C ALA A 242 12.88 25.03 -2.03
N ASN A 243 13.63 25.86 -2.75
CA ASN A 243 15.01 26.29 -2.41
C ASN A 243 15.12 27.10 -1.11
N GLN A 244 14.05 27.80 -0.67
CA GLN A 244 14.08 28.56 0.59
C GLN A 244 13.65 27.72 1.80
N ILE A 245 12.88 26.64 1.60
CA ILE A 245 12.56 25.68 2.65
C ILE A 245 13.84 25.01 3.14
N THR A 246 14.73 24.66 2.20
CA THR A 246 16.07 24.15 2.51
C THR A 246 16.89 25.18 3.28
N THR A 247 16.82 26.46 2.90
CA THR A 247 17.56 27.55 3.57
C THR A 247 17.03 27.87 4.98
N GLN A 248 15.69 27.83 5.21
CA GLN A 248 15.14 28.00 6.56
C GLN A 248 15.43 26.81 7.47
N ARG A 249 15.41 25.58 6.93
CA ARG A 249 15.84 24.38 7.64
C ARG A 249 17.32 24.50 8.04
N ASN A 250 18.18 24.95 7.14
CA ASN A 250 19.61 25.20 7.38
C ASN A 250 19.86 26.31 8.39
N ASN A 251 18.97 27.30 8.54
CA ASN A 251 19.10 28.37 9.54
C ASN A 251 18.74 27.93 10.97
N ILE A 252 17.94 26.86 11.09
CA ILE A 252 17.64 26.22 12.39
C ILE A 252 18.75 25.23 12.77
N GLU A 253 19.42 24.64 11.77
CA GLU A 253 20.50 23.66 11.91
C GLU A 253 21.92 24.28 11.82
N LYS A 254 22.06 25.59 11.92
CA LYS A 254 23.33 26.34 11.70
C LYS A 254 24.53 25.93 12.56
N ASN A 255 24.41 24.92 13.41
CA ASN A 255 25.55 24.41 14.21
C ASN A 255 26.10 23.06 13.70
N ILE A 256 25.62 22.55 12.56
CA ILE A 256 26.21 21.35 11.96
C ILE A 256 26.67 21.72 10.54
N PRO A 257 27.95 21.56 10.19
CA PRO A 257 28.41 21.79 8.83
C PRO A 257 27.81 20.74 7.90
N ILE A 258 26.69 21.09 7.27
CA ILE A 258 26.11 20.29 6.21
C ILE A 258 26.84 20.68 4.93
N GLN A 259 27.56 19.73 4.33
CA GLN A 259 28.04 19.87 2.96
C GLN A 259 26.78 20.06 2.08
N GLU A 260 26.69 21.20 1.39
CA GLU A 260 25.69 21.43 0.36
C GLU A 260 25.89 20.39 -0.73
N GLU A 261 25.04 19.36 -0.75
CA GLU A 261 25.00 18.47 -1.91
C GLU A 261 24.48 19.27 -3.12
N PRO A 262 25.20 19.25 -4.23
CA PRO A 262 24.73 19.88 -5.46
C PRO A 262 23.37 19.27 -5.86
N PRO A 263 22.49 20.01 -6.56
CA PRO A 263 21.20 19.50 -6.98
C PRO A 263 21.40 18.19 -7.73
N ALA A 264 20.81 17.11 -7.21
CA ALA A 264 21.00 15.75 -7.72
C ALA A 264 20.70 15.72 -9.23
N SER A 265 21.72 15.42 -10.01
CA SER A 265 21.61 15.22 -11.45
C SER A 265 20.77 13.96 -11.72
N LEU A 266 20.02 13.91 -12.82
CA LEU A 266 19.37 12.68 -13.29
C LEU A 266 20.36 11.50 -13.34
N LYS A 267 21.61 11.76 -13.67
CA LYS A 267 22.68 10.76 -13.67
C LYS A 267 22.97 10.21 -12.27
N ASP A 268 22.97 11.10 -11.26
CA ASP A 268 23.19 10.70 -9.85
C ASP A 268 22.01 9.91 -9.32
N PHE A 269 20.78 10.27 -9.75
CA PHE A 269 19.58 9.48 -9.47
C PHE A 269 19.70 8.06 -10.04
N PHE A 270 20.05 7.89 -11.34
CA PHE A 270 20.20 6.57 -11.94
C PHE A 270 21.36 5.77 -11.36
N ASN A 271 22.44 6.42 -10.99
CA ASN A 271 23.56 5.78 -10.29
C ASN A 271 23.15 5.30 -8.90
N GLY A 272 22.46 6.13 -8.13
CA GLY A 272 21.90 5.79 -6.82
C GLY A 272 20.87 4.66 -6.90
N PHE A 273 19.99 4.71 -7.90
CA PHE A 273 19.02 3.65 -8.20
C PHE A 273 19.71 2.31 -8.49
N GLY A 274 20.72 2.33 -9.36
CA GLY A 274 21.50 1.13 -9.70
C GLY A 274 22.29 0.57 -8.51
N ALA A 275 22.87 1.43 -7.67
CA ALA A 275 23.57 1.04 -6.45
C ALA A 275 22.61 0.40 -5.43
N THR A 276 21.42 0.98 -5.25
CA THR A 276 20.39 0.46 -4.34
C THR A 276 19.88 -0.90 -4.80
N LEU A 277 19.70 -1.12 -6.11
CA LEU A 277 19.32 -2.42 -6.66
C LEU A 277 20.42 -3.49 -6.53
N LYS A 278 21.67 -3.11 -6.33
CA LYS A 278 22.77 -4.05 -6.07
C LYS A 278 22.88 -4.45 -4.60
N PHE A 279 22.17 -3.77 -3.71
CA PHE A 279 22.25 -4.05 -2.28
C PHE A 279 21.47 -5.32 -1.93
N ALA A 280 22.19 -6.42 -1.74
CA ALA A 280 21.59 -7.76 -1.59
C ALA A 280 20.51 -7.89 -0.48
N PRO A 281 20.64 -7.30 0.72
CA PRO A 281 19.57 -7.34 1.70
C PRO A 281 18.26 -6.73 1.20
N PHE A 282 18.35 -5.60 0.49
CA PHE A 282 17.19 -4.93 -0.09
C PHE A 282 16.54 -5.73 -1.21
N LEU A 283 17.33 -6.33 -2.10
CA LEU A 283 16.80 -7.19 -3.15
C LEU A 283 15.98 -8.36 -2.61
N LYS A 284 16.41 -8.98 -1.50
CA LYS A 284 15.67 -10.06 -0.85
C LYS A 284 14.32 -9.60 -0.33
N LEU A 285 14.24 -8.39 0.24
CA LEU A 285 12.97 -7.81 0.68
C LEU A 285 12.05 -7.49 -0.51
N CYS A 286 12.61 -6.90 -1.57
CA CYS A 286 11.87 -6.64 -2.81
C CYS A 286 11.36 -7.93 -3.45
N ALA A 287 12.18 -8.98 -3.53
CA ALA A 287 11.78 -10.27 -4.07
C ALA A 287 10.69 -10.93 -3.24
N ALA A 288 10.83 -10.94 -1.90
CA ALA A 288 9.80 -11.49 -1.02
C ALA A 288 8.47 -10.73 -1.13
N THR A 289 8.53 -9.39 -1.19
CA THR A 289 7.35 -8.55 -1.37
C THR A 289 6.70 -8.82 -2.72
N PHE A 290 7.48 -8.85 -3.78
CA PHE A 290 6.98 -9.14 -5.12
C PHE A 290 6.28 -10.50 -5.16
N LEU A 291 6.86 -11.54 -4.60
CA LEU A 291 6.32 -12.90 -4.62
C LEU A 291 5.04 -13.03 -3.80
N VAL A 292 5.04 -12.60 -2.54
CA VAL A 292 3.86 -12.71 -1.66
C VAL A 292 2.72 -11.84 -2.17
N PHE A 293 3.04 -10.61 -2.58
CA PHE A 293 2.03 -9.68 -3.09
C PHE A 293 1.43 -10.15 -4.41
N ASN A 294 2.26 -10.66 -5.34
CA ASN A 294 1.78 -11.23 -6.59
C ASN A 294 0.93 -12.48 -6.36
N GLY A 295 1.36 -13.38 -5.49
CA GLY A 295 0.58 -14.55 -5.12
C GLY A 295 -0.80 -14.17 -4.61
N PHE A 296 -0.89 -13.18 -3.72
CA PHE A 296 -2.15 -12.67 -3.20
C PHE A 296 -3.01 -12.00 -4.28
N MET A 297 -2.44 -11.13 -5.10
CA MET A 297 -3.18 -10.43 -6.15
C MET A 297 -3.71 -11.37 -7.22
N LEU A 298 -2.93 -12.38 -7.59
CA LEU A 298 -3.35 -13.41 -8.55
C LEU A 298 -4.55 -14.19 -8.01
N VAL A 299 -4.48 -14.62 -6.73
CA VAL A 299 -5.59 -15.31 -6.05
C VAL A 299 -6.84 -14.46 -6.06
N SER A 300 -6.71 -13.17 -5.74
CA SER A 300 -7.85 -12.25 -5.71
C SER A 300 -8.57 -12.20 -7.07
N SER A 301 -7.83 -12.34 -8.18
CA SER A 301 -8.42 -12.40 -9.52
C SER A 301 -9.12 -13.72 -9.79
N PHE A 302 -8.54 -14.87 -9.43
CA PHE A 302 -9.11 -16.20 -9.63
C PHE A 302 -10.26 -16.52 -8.69
N GLN A 303 -10.21 -16.05 -7.47
CA GLN A 303 -11.16 -16.36 -6.42
C GLN A 303 -12.62 -16.11 -6.83
N PHE A 304 -12.90 -15.01 -7.52
CA PHE A 304 -14.25 -14.71 -8.01
C PHE A 304 -14.76 -15.80 -8.96
N TYR A 305 -13.90 -16.22 -9.91
CA TYR A 305 -14.26 -17.25 -10.88
C TYR A 305 -14.47 -18.62 -10.22
N VAL A 306 -13.60 -19.00 -9.28
CA VAL A 306 -13.76 -20.26 -8.54
C VAL A 306 -15.03 -20.26 -7.70
N ILE A 307 -15.36 -19.16 -7.04
CA ILE A 307 -16.58 -19.04 -6.24
C ILE A 307 -17.82 -19.17 -7.18
N ILE A 308 -17.89 -18.37 -8.23
CA ILE A 308 -19.04 -18.34 -9.14
C ILE A 308 -19.22 -19.67 -9.86
N TYR A 309 -18.17 -20.16 -10.53
CA TYR A 309 -18.31 -21.27 -11.47
C TYR A 309 -18.12 -22.65 -10.84
N TYR A 310 -17.28 -22.79 -9.82
CA TYR A 310 -17.08 -24.06 -9.14
C TYR A 310 -18.06 -24.27 -7.98
N VAL A 311 -18.22 -23.26 -7.10
CA VAL A 311 -19.03 -23.42 -5.88
C VAL A 311 -20.53 -23.23 -6.18
N PHE A 312 -20.87 -22.23 -6.99
CA PHE A 312 -22.25 -21.86 -7.30
C PHE A 312 -22.68 -22.23 -8.73
N ALA A 313 -21.94 -23.10 -9.42
CA ALA A 313 -22.30 -23.64 -10.76
C ALA A 313 -22.70 -22.56 -11.79
N GLY A 314 -22.04 -21.39 -11.76
CA GLY A 314 -22.28 -20.27 -12.66
C GLY A 314 -23.31 -19.25 -12.18
N ASP A 315 -23.90 -19.43 -10.99
CA ASP A 315 -24.77 -18.40 -10.39
C ASP A 315 -23.92 -17.20 -9.94
N GLN A 316 -23.94 -16.17 -10.78
CA GLN A 316 -23.14 -14.98 -10.58
C GLN A 316 -23.64 -14.15 -9.39
N SER A 317 -24.96 -14.14 -9.10
CA SER A 317 -25.55 -13.36 -8.01
C SER A 317 -25.15 -13.91 -6.65
N LEU A 318 -25.36 -15.20 -6.41
CA LEU A 318 -24.91 -15.87 -5.19
C LEU A 318 -23.40 -15.88 -5.06
N GLY A 319 -22.67 -16.13 -6.15
CA GLY A 319 -21.22 -16.11 -6.17
C GLY A 319 -20.65 -14.73 -5.79
N ALA A 320 -21.25 -13.64 -6.28
CA ALA A 320 -20.84 -12.28 -5.94
C ALA A 320 -21.13 -11.93 -4.48
N GLU A 321 -22.29 -12.36 -3.93
CA GLU A 321 -22.61 -12.17 -2.52
C GLU A 321 -21.58 -12.84 -1.60
N TYR A 322 -21.30 -14.12 -1.82
CA TYR A 322 -20.32 -14.85 -1.02
C TYR A 322 -18.89 -14.34 -1.18
N ALA A 323 -18.51 -13.90 -2.39
CA ALA A 323 -17.24 -13.21 -2.61
C ALA A 323 -17.15 -11.90 -1.82
N GLY A 324 -18.27 -11.16 -1.71
CA GLY A 324 -18.42 -9.98 -0.86
C GLY A 324 -18.16 -10.30 0.62
N TRP A 325 -18.77 -11.36 1.15
CA TRP A 325 -18.54 -11.81 2.53
C TRP A 325 -17.10 -12.25 2.79
N VAL A 326 -16.49 -13.03 1.89
CA VAL A 326 -15.08 -13.44 1.96
C VAL A 326 -14.15 -12.23 1.99
N GLY A 327 -14.38 -11.26 1.11
CA GLY A 327 -13.59 -10.02 1.04
C GLY A 327 -13.73 -9.17 2.29
N THR A 328 -14.96 -9.01 2.80
CA THR A 328 -15.22 -8.26 4.05
C THR A 328 -14.52 -8.91 5.25
N LEU A 329 -14.64 -10.24 5.37
CA LEU A 329 -13.97 -10.98 6.45
C LEU A 329 -12.44 -10.90 6.33
N SER A 330 -11.89 -10.95 5.10
CA SER A 330 -10.46 -10.74 4.85
C SER A 330 -10.01 -9.35 5.29
N ALA A 331 -10.76 -8.30 4.96
CA ALA A 331 -10.44 -6.92 5.35
C ALA A 331 -10.45 -6.75 6.88
N ILE A 332 -11.50 -7.23 7.56
CA ILE A 332 -11.59 -7.20 9.04
C ILE A 332 -10.42 -7.97 9.66
N SER A 333 -10.14 -9.17 9.13
CA SER A 333 -9.04 -10.01 9.62
C SER A 333 -7.69 -9.32 9.46
N THR A 334 -7.48 -8.56 8.39
CA THR A 334 -6.24 -7.81 8.15
C THR A 334 -5.98 -6.80 9.28
N PHE A 335 -7.00 -6.09 9.78
CA PHE A 335 -6.82 -5.21 10.94
C PHE A 335 -6.34 -5.96 12.19
N CYS A 336 -6.95 -7.11 12.48
CA CYS A 336 -6.52 -7.96 13.60
C CYS A 336 -5.09 -8.47 13.40
N VAL A 337 -4.76 -8.88 12.19
CA VAL A 337 -3.42 -9.39 11.82
C VAL A 337 -2.34 -8.32 12.02
N ILE A 338 -2.57 -7.09 11.61
CA ILE A 338 -1.61 -5.99 11.80
C ILE A 338 -1.25 -5.87 13.29
N PHE A 339 -2.24 -5.90 14.18
CA PHE A 339 -2.02 -5.84 15.62
C PHE A 339 -1.25 -7.06 16.14
N ILE A 340 -1.68 -8.27 15.74
CA ILE A 340 -1.06 -9.53 16.16
C ILE A 340 0.40 -9.58 15.70
N ILE A 341 0.68 -9.29 14.44
CA ILE A 341 2.02 -9.37 13.87
C ILE A 341 2.94 -8.28 14.42
N THR A 342 2.43 -7.08 14.66
CA THR A 342 3.20 -6.03 15.33
C THR A 342 3.67 -6.51 16.71
N ARG A 343 2.77 -7.08 17.52
CA ARG A 343 3.13 -7.60 18.84
C ARG A 343 4.02 -8.84 18.77
N LEU A 344 3.80 -9.70 17.79
CA LEU A 344 4.63 -10.89 17.58
C LEU A 344 6.05 -10.51 17.18
N SER A 345 6.20 -9.54 16.26
CA SER A 345 7.50 -9.11 15.76
C SER A 345 8.39 -8.48 16.85
N THR A 346 7.77 -7.84 17.86
CA THR A 346 8.52 -7.32 19.02
C THR A 346 8.99 -8.41 19.99
N ARG A 347 8.44 -9.64 19.93
CA ARG A 347 8.80 -10.75 20.82
C ARG A 347 9.77 -11.74 20.19
N ILE A 348 9.59 -12.06 18.91
CA ILE A 348 10.38 -13.10 18.22
C ILE A 348 11.26 -12.56 17.09
N GLY A 349 11.27 -11.23 16.90
CA GLY A 349 11.97 -10.56 15.81
C GLY A 349 11.22 -10.57 14.47
N LYS A 350 11.51 -9.57 13.61
CA LYS A 350 10.79 -9.31 12.34
C LYS A 350 10.88 -10.52 11.37
N ARG A 351 12.06 -11.12 11.23
CA ARG A 351 12.30 -12.26 10.34
C ARG A 351 11.47 -13.49 10.71
N ARG A 352 11.44 -13.88 11.99
CA ARG A 352 10.63 -15.03 12.47
C ARG A 352 9.14 -14.72 12.37
N ALA A 353 8.73 -13.49 12.67
CA ALA A 353 7.35 -13.05 12.53
C ALA A 353 6.87 -13.13 11.07
N PHE A 354 7.74 -12.83 10.10
CA PHE A 354 7.44 -13.01 8.68
C PHE A 354 7.21 -14.48 8.32
N PHE A 355 8.04 -15.41 8.83
CA PHE A 355 7.86 -16.85 8.59
C PHE A 355 6.53 -17.36 9.16
N VAL A 356 6.18 -16.95 10.38
CA VAL A 356 4.91 -17.33 11.00
C VAL A 356 3.74 -16.78 10.20
N SER A 357 3.76 -15.48 9.88
CA SER A 357 2.70 -14.82 9.14
C SER A 357 2.47 -15.44 7.75
N THR A 358 3.54 -15.59 6.97
CA THR A 358 3.46 -16.18 5.64
C THR A 358 3.13 -17.68 5.71
N GLY A 359 3.62 -18.41 6.70
CA GLY A 359 3.27 -19.82 6.93
C GLY A 359 1.78 -20.02 7.23
N ILE A 360 1.18 -19.14 8.04
CA ILE A 360 -0.27 -19.16 8.31
C ILE A 360 -1.05 -18.89 7.01
N SER A 361 -0.58 -17.98 6.16
CA SER A 361 -1.27 -17.73 4.88
C SER A 361 -1.15 -18.91 3.92
N VAL A 362 -0.02 -19.61 3.88
CA VAL A 362 0.13 -20.86 3.10
C VAL A 362 -0.89 -21.90 3.55
N PHE A 363 -1.04 -22.07 4.87
CA PHE A 363 -2.08 -22.96 5.41
C PHE A 363 -3.47 -22.51 4.96
N GLY A 364 -3.78 -21.21 5.00
CA GLY A 364 -5.04 -20.65 4.50
C GLY A 364 -5.29 -20.95 3.01
N TYR A 365 -4.26 -20.83 2.16
CA TYR A 365 -4.40 -21.21 0.74
C TYR A 365 -4.66 -22.71 0.57
N CYS A 366 -3.99 -23.56 1.31
CA CYS A 366 -4.25 -25.01 1.25
C CYS A 366 -5.65 -25.36 1.75
N LEU A 367 -6.19 -24.67 2.77
CA LEU A 367 -7.56 -24.85 3.25
C LEU A 367 -8.61 -24.59 2.18
N LYS A 368 -8.35 -23.71 1.19
CA LYS A 368 -9.30 -23.45 0.09
C LYS A 368 -9.67 -24.74 -0.66
N TRP A 369 -8.76 -25.69 -0.79
CA TRP A 369 -9.04 -26.97 -1.47
C TRP A 369 -10.20 -27.72 -0.85
N PHE A 370 -10.30 -27.70 0.48
CA PHE A 370 -11.32 -28.40 1.25
C PHE A 370 -12.56 -27.53 1.52
N CYS A 371 -12.35 -26.24 1.76
CA CYS A 371 -13.40 -25.32 2.18
C CYS A 371 -14.24 -24.78 1.00
N TYR A 372 -13.69 -24.75 -0.22
CA TYR A 372 -14.44 -24.33 -1.40
C TYR A 372 -15.23 -25.54 -1.92
N SER A 373 -16.40 -25.76 -1.33
CA SER A 373 -17.28 -26.90 -1.60
C SER A 373 -18.68 -26.43 -2.02
N PRO A 374 -19.24 -26.94 -3.13
CA PRO A 374 -20.63 -26.67 -3.52
C PRO A 374 -21.66 -27.11 -2.47
N GLU A 375 -21.35 -28.16 -1.71
CA GLU A 375 -22.30 -28.72 -0.71
C GLU A 375 -22.42 -27.82 0.54
N HIS A 376 -21.33 -27.11 0.89
CA HIS A 376 -21.24 -26.29 2.10
C HIS A 376 -20.64 -24.91 1.82
N PRO A 377 -21.35 -23.98 1.15
CA PRO A 377 -20.82 -22.68 0.72
C PRO A 377 -20.28 -21.81 1.87
N LEU A 378 -20.84 -21.92 3.08
CA LEU A 378 -20.36 -21.16 4.24
C LEU A 378 -18.89 -21.46 4.62
N LEU A 379 -18.37 -22.62 4.23
CA LEU A 379 -16.96 -22.96 4.46
C LEU A 379 -16.00 -22.03 3.71
N LEU A 380 -16.46 -21.33 2.65
CA LEU A 380 -15.68 -20.31 1.92
C LEU A 380 -15.08 -19.23 2.84
N LEU A 381 -15.73 -18.97 3.98
CA LEU A 381 -15.30 -17.95 4.92
C LEU A 381 -14.08 -18.37 5.75
N ILE A 382 -13.85 -19.67 5.95
CA ILE A 382 -12.82 -20.18 6.85
C ILE A 382 -11.39 -19.82 6.41
N PRO A 383 -10.99 -19.95 5.13
CA PRO A 383 -9.63 -19.61 4.70
C PRO A 383 -9.29 -18.12 4.80
N ALA A 384 -10.28 -17.22 4.72
CA ALA A 384 -10.09 -15.79 4.60
C ALA A 384 -9.24 -15.17 5.73
N PRO A 385 -9.49 -15.44 7.03
CA PRO A 385 -8.66 -14.93 8.13
C PRO A 385 -7.21 -15.40 8.05
N PHE A 386 -6.97 -16.64 7.63
CA PHE A 386 -5.61 -17.19 7.53
C PHE A 386 -4.85 -16.54 6.36
N ILE A 387 -5.50 -16.36 5.22
CA ILE A 387 -4.90 -15.70 4.04
C ILE A 387 -4.54 -14.24 4.34
N ALA A 388 -5.35 -13.56 5.16
CA ALA A 388 -5.09 -12.19 5.58
C ALA A 388 -3.73 -12.00 6.29
N PHE A 389 -3.19 -13.06 6.95
CA PHE A 389 -1.85 -13.03 7.54
C PHE A 389 -0.75 -12.78 6.52
N GLY A 390 -0.89 -13.26 5.27
CA GLY A 390 0.10 -13.05 4.21
C GLY A 390 0.30 -11.57 3.91
N LEU A 391 -0.77 -10.88 3.52
CA LEU A 391 -0.72 -9.49 3.11
C LEU A 391 -0.56 -8.53 4.30
N GLY A 392 -1.33 -8.74 5.37
CA GLY A 392 -1.25 -7.92 6.57
C GLY A 392 0.12 -7.99 7.23
N GLY A 393 0.70 -9.20 7.32
CA GLY A 393 2.06 -9.42 7.83
C GLY A 393 3.12 -8.80 6.94
N LEU A 394 3.00 -8.97 5.61
CA LEU A 394 3.93 -8.41 4.64
C LEU A 394 4.07 -6.89 4.82
N PHE A 395 2.97 -6.14 4.71
CA PHE A 395 3.05 -4.66 4.78
C PHE A 395 3.42 -4.15 6.17
N THR A 396 3.07 -4.88 7.24
CA THR A 396 3.49 -4.52 8.61
C THR A 396 5.00 -4.67 8.81
N LEU A 397 5.59 -5.75 8.30
CA LEU A 397 6.98 -6.07 8.56
C LEU A 397 7.95 -5.44 7.56
N MET A 398 7.58 -5.36 6.28
CA MET A 398 8.49 -4.90 5.23
C MET A 398 8.93 -3.45 5.43
N GLY A 399 8.04 -2.54 5.82
CA GLY A 399 8.41 -1.16 6.13
C GLY A 399 9.47 -1.05 7.22
N ALA A 400 9.31 -1.85 8.29
CA ALA A 400 10.27 -1.90 9.39
C ALA A 400 11.60 -2.58 9.00
N MET A 401 11.56 -3.59 8.12
CA MET A 401 12.79 -4.25 7.63
C MET A 401 13.53 -3.38 6.60
N ILE A 402 12.83 -2.56 5.83
CA ILE A 402 13.47 -1.57 4.93
C ILE A 402 14.23 -0.52 5.75
N ALA A 403 13.69 -0.06 6.87
CA ALA A 403 14.40 0.85 7.75
C ALA A 403 15.72 0.24 8.26
N ASP A 404 15.71 -1.04 8.67
CA ASP A 404 16.94 -1.75 9.08
C ASP A 404 17.97 -1.86 7.93
N VAL A 405 17.48 -1.99 6.69
CA VAL A 405 18.33 -1.98 5.48
C VAL A 405 18.95 -0.60 5.24
N CYS A 406 18.17 0.47 5.44
CA CYS A 406 18.67 1.84 5.32
C CYS A 406 19.75 2.13 6.35
N ASP A 407 19.57 1.70 7.61
CA ASP A 407 20.56 1.85 8.66
C ASP A 407 21.87 1.09 8.34
N MET A 408 21.74 -0.13 7.79
CA MET A 408 22.92 -0.91 7.37
C MET A 408 23.65 -0.27 6.18
N ASP A 409 22.90 0.28 5.22
CA ASP A 409 23.47 1.02 4.10
C ASP A 409 24.18 2.30 4.56
N GLU A 410 23.57 3.05 5.48
CA GLU A 410 24.17 4.25 6.07
C GLU A 410 25.50 3.92 6.79
N LEU A 411 25.56 2.81 7.54
CA LEU A 411 26.79 2.38 8.21
C LEU A 411 27.91 2.04 7.21
N GLN A 412 27.56 1.50 6.03
CA GLN A 412 28.53 1.11 5.00
C GLN A 412 28.97 2.27 4.10
N THR A 413 28.04 3.17 3.77
CA THR A 413 28.26 4.21 2.76
C THR A 413 28.43 5.61 3.34
N GLY A 414 28.06 5.80 4.62
CA GLY A 414 27.98 7.13 5.25
C GLY A 414 26.84 8.01 4.71
N GLN A 415 26.00 7.48 3.81
CA GLN A 415 24.91 8.21 3.17
C GLN A 415 23.56 7.68 3.60
N ARG A 416 22.63 8.56 3.96
CA ARG A 416 21.26 8.21 4.32
C ARG A 416 20.33 8.30 3.10
N ARG A 417 19.95 7.15 2.53
CA ARG A 417 19.22 7.06 1.25
C ARG A 417 17.80 6.49 1.41
N GLU A 418 17.12 6.76 2.53
CA GLU A 418 15.77 6.24 2.84
C GLU A 418 14.74 6.50 1.71
N GLY A 419 14.77 7.71 1.14
CA GLY A 419 13.87 8.06 0.04
C GLY A 419 14.05 7.19 -1.20
N MET A 420 15.30 6.84 -1.54
CA MET A 420 15.62 5.97 -2.67
C MET A 420 15.12 4.54 -2.42
N PHE A 421 15.41 3.96 -1.25
CA PHE A 421 14.94 2.64 -0.87
C PHE A 421 13.40 2.56 -0.86
N GLY A 422 12.74 3.56 -0.27
CA GLY A 422 11.28 3.64 -0.23
C GLY A 422 10.65 3.75 -1.63
N SER A 423 11.19 4.60 -2.49
CA SER A 423 10.69 4.79 -3.85
C SER A 423 10.82 3.52 -4.69
N ILE A 424 11.98 2.83 -4.64
CA ILE A 424 12.19 1.58 -5.37
C ILE A 424 11.28 0.48 -4.83
N TYR A 425 11.09 0.39 -3.51
CA TYR A 425 10.20 -0.59 -2.91
C TYR A 425 8.75 -0.44 -3.44
N TRP A 426 8.21 0.77 -3.40
CA TRP A 426 6.87 1.01 -3.92
C TRP A 426 6.75 0.82 -5.42
N TRP A 427 7.81 1.11 -6.17
CA TRP A 427 7.89 0.80 -7.59
C TRP A 427 7.80 -0.71 -7.85
N VAL A 428 8.52 -1.54 -7.07
CA VAL A 428 8.45 -3.01 -7.14
C VAL A 428 7.04 -3.50 -6.81
N VAL A 429 6.35 -2.92 -5.80
CA VAL A 429 4.96 -3.27 -5.47
C VAL A 429 4.02 -2.96 -6.65
N LYS A 430 4.13 -1.78 -7.26
CA LYS A 430 3.31 -1.39 -8.43
C LYS A 430 3.56 -2.29 -9.64
N LEU A 431 4.82 -2.61 -9.92
CA LEU A 431 5.21 -3.53 -10.98
C LEU A 431 4.66 -4.94 -10.71
N GLY A 432 4.75 -5.41 -9.47
CA GLY A 432 4.16 -6.66 -9.04
C GLY A 432 2.65 -6.70 -9.26
N MET A 433 1.94 -5.64 -8.92
CA MET A 433 0.50 -5.54 -9.12
C MET A 433 0.14 -5.65 -10.62
N ALA A 434 0.84 -4.94 -11.48
CA ALA A 434 0.62 -5.02 -12.93
C ALA A 434 0.89 -6.44 -13.46
N ALA A 435 1.99 -7.06 -13.04
CA ALA A 435 2.35 -8.42 -13.43
C ALA A 435 1.31 -9.45 -12.95
N ALA A 436 0.81 -9.34 -11.72
CA ALA A 436 -0.20 -10.26 -11.16
C ALA A 436 -1.51 -10.20 -11.93
N ILE A 437 -2.00 -8.98 -12.24
CA ILE A 437 -3.26 -8.79 -12.97
C ILE A 437 -3.14 -9.36 -14.39
N ALA A 438 -2.04 -9.06 -15.09
CA ALA A 438 -1.80 -9.61 -16.42
C ALA A 438 -1.72 -11.14 -16.38
N THR A 439 -0.91 -11.69 -15.49
CA THR A 439 -0.71 -13.15 -15.34
C THR A 439 -2.04 -13.83 -14.97
N GLY A 440 -2.88 -13.22 -14.12
CA GLY A 440 -4.18 -13.75 -13.75
C GLY A 440 -5.10 -13.95 -14.95
N GLY A 441 -5.19 -12.96 -15.84
CA GLY A 441 -5.98 -13.06 -17.07
C GLY A 441 -5.47 -14.14 -18.03
N PHE A 442 -4.15 -14.22 -18.25
CA PHE A 442 -3.54 -15.25 -19.10
C PHE A 442 -3.71 -16.66 -18.52
N LEU A 443 -3.55 -16.83 -17.21
CA LEU A 443 -3.75 -18.12 -16.55
C LEU A 443 -5.19 -18.57 -16.62
N LEU A 444 -6.16 -17.67 -16.41
CA LEU A 444 -7.58 -18.00 -16.53
C LEU A 444 -7.89 -18.49 -17.95
N ASN A 445 -7.39 -17.79 -18.95
CA ASN A 445 -7.54 -18.22 -20.35
C ASN A 445 -6.87 -19.60 -20.59
N ALA A 446 -5.68 -19.84 -20.02
CA ALA A 446 -4.96 -21.10 -20.15
C ALA A 446 -5.69 -22.30 -19.49
N THR A 447 -6.60 -22.07 -18.53
CA THR A 447 -7.46 -23.14 -17.98
C THR A 447 -8.50 -23.64 -18.97
N GLY A 448 -8.72 -22.94 -20.07
CA GLY A 448 -9.80 -23.20 -21.01
C GLY A 448 -11.15 -22.63 -20.55
N PHE A 449 -11.13 -21.65 -19.63
CA PHE A 449 -12.35 -20.96 -19.20
C PHE A 449 -12.97 -20.17 -20.33
N ASP A 450 -14.28 -20.39 -20.55
CA ASP A 450 -15.09 -19.66 -21.51
C ASP A 450 -16.37 -19.14 -20.83
N VAL A 451 -16.50 -17.82 -20.77
CA VAL A 451 -17.65 -17.17 -20.14
C VAL A 451 -18.97 -17.52 -20.82
N ALA A 452 -18.95 -17.81 -22.13
CA ALA A 452 -20.13 -18.15 -22.88
C ALA A 452 -20.78 -19.48 -22.46
N LEU A 453 -19.98 -20.40 -21.88
CA LEU A 453 -20.45 -21.67 -21.35
C LEU A 453 -21.21 -21.54 -20.01
N GLY A 454 -21.19 -20.37 -19.37
CA GLY A 454 -21.84 -20.17 -18.07
C GLY A 454 -21.46 -21.25 -17.06
N GLY A 455 -22.44 -21.88 -16.43
CA GLY A 455 -22.23 -22.97 -15.45
C GLY A 455 -21.76 -24.28 -16.05
N GLU A 456 -21.79 -24.45 -17.38
CA GLU A 456 -21.45 -25.70 -18.08
C GLU A 456 -19.95 -25.77 -18.44
N GLN A 457 -19.07 -25.25 -17.57
CA GLN A 457 -17.64 -25.35 -17.75
C GLN A 457 -17.15 -26.80 -17.69
N ALA A 458 -16.14 -27.13 -18.49
CA ALA A 458 -15.53 -28.46 -18.43
C ALA A 458 -14.97 -28.74 -17.02
N ALA A 459 -15.13 -29.97 -16.53
CA ALA A 459 -14.63 -30.36 -15.20
C ALA A 459 -13.11 -30.14 -15.07
N SER A 460 -12.34 -30.34 -16.14
CA SER A 460 -10.91 -30.06 -16.19
C SER A 460 -10.59 -28.57 -15.98
N THR A 461 -11.37 -27.66 -16.59
CA THR A 461 -11.24 -26.21 -16.42
C THR A 461 -11.42 -25.81 -14.97
N LEU A 462 -12.48 -26.29 -14.31
CA LEU A 462 -12.76 -26.01 -12.90
C LEU A 462 -11.68 -26.54 -11.96
N ILE A 463 -11.11 -27.72 -12.25
CA ILE A 463 -9.98 -28.27 -11.49
C ILE A 463 -8.74 -27.43 -11.68
N TRP A 464 -8.39 -27.02 -12.90
CA TRP A 464 -7.22 -26.16 -13.16
C TRP A 464 -7.36 -24.77 -12.53
N MET A 465 -8.56 -24.18 -12.56
CA MET A 465 -8.84 -22.92 -11.87
C MET A 465 -8.56 -23.02 -10.37
N ARG A 466 -9.07 -24.06 -9.70
CA ARG A 466 -8.82 -24.30 -8.27
C ARG A 466 -7.35 -24.58 -8.00
N PHE A 467 -6.70 -25.35 -8.85
CA PHE A 467 -5.29 -25.68 -8.71
C PHE A 467 -4.41 -24.41 -8.75
N PHE A 468 -4.59 -23.56 -9.74
CA PHE A 468 -3.83 -22.32 -9.86
C PHE A 468 -4.14 -21.32 -8.74
N ASP A 469 -5.40 -21.22 -8.31
CA ASP A 469 -5.84 -20.39 -7.19
C ASP A 469 -5.14 -20.74 -5.86
N ILE A 470 -4.67 -21.98 -5.71
CA ILE A 470 -4.03 -22.48 -4.51
C ILE A 470 -2.52 -22.61 -4.66
N VAL A 471 -2.07 -23.28 -5.71
CA VAL A 471 -0.66 -23.69 -5.83
C VAL A 471 0.27 -22.50 -6.11
N ILE A 472 -0.16 -21.55 -6.93
CA ILE A 472 0.69 -20.40 -7.27
C ILE A 472 1.02 -19.54 -6.01
N PRO A 473 0.04 -19.10 -5.20
CA PRO A 473 0.36 -18.33 -4.00
C PRO A 473 1.11 -19.14 -2.95
N VAL A 474 0.88 -20.46 -2.86
CA VAL A 474 1.65 -21.35 -1.97
C VAL A 474 3.10 -21.37 -2.39
N ILE A 475 3.41 -21.63 -3.67
CA ILE A 475 4.79 -21.66 -4.18
C ILE A 475 5.43 -20.27 -4.02
N ALA A 476 4.74 -19.20 -4.39
CA ALA A 476 5.24 -17.83 -4.24
C ALA A 476 5.58 -17.51 -2.78
N SER A 477 4.71 -17.90 -1.85
CA SER A 477 4.93 -17.70 -0.41
C SER A 477 6.11 -18.52 0.12
N LEU A 478 6.24 -19.79 -0.29
CA LEU A 478 7.36 -20.64 0.11
C LEU A 478 8.70 -20.11 -0.42
N VAL A 479 8.74 -19.65 -1.67
CA VAL A 479 9.94 -19.01 -2.25
C VAL A 479 10.26 -17.71 -1.52
N ALA A 480 9.26 -16.92 -1.13
CA ALA A 480 9.46 -15.72 -0.33
C ALA A 480 10.03 -16.04 1.08
N ILE A 481 9.53 -17.10 1.74
CA ILE A 481 10.09 -17.59 3.00
C ILE A 481 11.57 -17.98 2.81
N TRP A 482 11.88 -18.69 1.73
CA TRP A 482 13.25 -19.07 1.40
C TRP A 482 14.15 -17.84 1.16
N ALA A 483 13.66 -16.84 0.42
CA ALA A 483 14.39 -15.58 0.20
C ALA A 483 14.70 -14.85 1.52
N ILE A 484 13.71 -14.75 2.41
CA ILE A 484 13.90 -14.13 3.73
C ILE A 484 14.71 -15.03 4.67
N ALA A 485 14.71 -16.36 4.49
CA ALA A 485 15.58 -17.25 5.25
C ALA A 485 17.06 -16.93 5.04
N SER A 486 17.42 -16.43 3.89
CA SER A 486 18.79 -15.98 3.57
C SER A 486 19.03 -14.48 3.83
N TYR A 487 18.05 -13.77 4.43
CA TYR A 487 18.16 -12.34 4.77
C TYR A 487 19.15 -12.13 5.94
N PRO A 488 20.20 -11.29 5.76
CA PRO A 488 21.32 -11.27 6.70
C PRO A 488 21.07 -10.41 7.94
N ILE A 489 20.08 -9.51 7.92
CA ILE A 489 19.83 -8.60 9.06
C ILE A 489 18.91 -9.28 10.05
N THR A 490 19.50 -9.92 11.05
CA THR A 490 18.79 -10.43 12.24
C THR A 490 18.53 -9.29 13.22
N GLU A 491 17.69 -9.52 14.23
CA GLU A 491 17.45 -8.55 15.31
C GLU A 491 18.74 -8.10 15.98
N GLU A 492 19.62 -9.07 16.30
CA GLU A 492 20.93 -8.81 16.89
C GLU A 492 21.82 -7.94 15.97
N LYS A 493 21.83 -8.25 14.66
CA LYS A 493 22.58 -7.47 13.67
C LYS A 493 22.04 -6.06 13.51
N ALA A 494 20.71 -5.90 13.49
CA ALA A 494 20.08 -4.57 13.43
C ALA A 494 20.43 -3.74 14.66
N HIS A 495 20.44 -4.35 15.86
CA HIS A 495 20.88 -3.68 17.09
C HIS A 495 22.35 -3.27 17.04
N GLN A 496 23.25 -4.14 16.59
CA GLN A 496 24.69 -3.82 16.41
C GLN A 496 24.89 -2.65 15.43
N VAL A 497 24.18 -2.64 14.31
CA VAL A 497 24.22 -1.56 13.32
C VAL A 497 23.78 -0.25 13.94
N ARG A 498 22.69 -0.26 14.69
CA ARG A 498 22.18 0.92 15.38
C ARG A 498 23.17 1.47 16.39
N MET A 499 23.74 0.63 17.26
CA MET A 499 24.75 1.04 18.23
C MET A 499 25.98 1.66 17.55
N ALA A 500 26.44 1.08 16.42
CA ALA A 500 27.56 1.61 15.67
C ALA A 500 27.24 2.98 15.05
N LEU A 501 26.02 3.20 14.54
CA LEU A 501 25.57 4.49 14.02
C LEU A 501 25.46 5.55 15.12
N GLU A 502 24.91 5.19 16.29
CA GLU A 502 24.82 6.09 17.45
C GLU A 502 26.21 6.51 17.95
N ALA A 503 27.16 5.57 18.03
CA ALA A 503 28.56 5.86 18.36
C ALA A 503 29.22 6.80 17.34
N ASN A 504 29.00 6.58 16.03
CA ASN A 504 29.55 7.45 14.99
C ASN A 504 28.96 8.88 15.02
N ARG A 505 27.74 9.04 15.53
CA ARG A 505 27.06 10.34 15.69
C ARG A 505 27.39 11.04 16.98
N GLY A 506 28.22 10.44 17.85
CA GLY A 506 28.61 11.00 19.15
C GLY A 506 27.43 11.03 20.16
N ILE A 507 26.42 10.23 19.96
CA ILE A 507 25.30 10.08 20.88
C ILE A 507 25.66 8.91 21.80
N PRO A 508 25.80 9.09 23.12
CA PRO A 508 26.05 7.99 24.05
C PRO A 508 24.81 7.06 24.03
N GLY A 509 25.03 5.76 23.77
CA GLY A 509 24.02 4.72 23.69
C GLY A 509 23.35 4.39 25.02
#